data_d145803543851b098608d5a14301b665
#
_entry.id   d145803543851b098608d5a14301b665
#
_cell.length_a   1.000
_cell.length_b   1.000
_cell.length_c   1.000
_cell.angle_alpha   90.00
_cell.angle_beta   90.00
_cell.angle_gamma   90.00
#
_symmetry.space_group_name_H-M   'P 1'
#
loop_
_entity.id
_entity.type
_entity.pdbx_description
1 polymer ?
#
loop_
_entity_poly.entity_id
_entity_poly.type
_entity_poly.pdbx_seq_one_letter_code
_entity_poly.pdbx_strand_id
1 'polypeptide(L)'
;MKRLALGLSLLAAATPAAALETLYIEGPLGLQRLSVNVQELSSPEALWSGSSDLAELNRATDGRLGRSLQMLFTTPLPLPVQLGLDNPMARQVELLVQSLVEPPEQQRPLPVVQAGATLPWLRQAAASGEPLTLLRLLKVLPGQERTIRLDRALPALRKISAQTAALDQQLLAQTPLPAAPAAALAKGPRATERRVVVLASGLELTVVRPAEAPELPTVLISHGLWDAPVSFLGWADHLASHGAVVLLPRHSGSDTRQQTSMLAGRSEPPKPEEFLRRPAQLKAVLDALEAGQIPAAAGAPTRDVVLIGHSWGATSTLQLAGARSVEDPLWQACQQPNHPSRDPSWVLQCGVLPAAQPDSLLDPRLARVVAVSPPRGWCLPVV
;
A
#
# COMPACT_ATOMS: atom_id res chain seq x y z
N MET A 1 -8.70 -43.53 -54.88
CA MET A 1 -8.83 -43.96 -53.47
C MET A 1 -8.12 -42.95 -52.59
N LYS A 2 -8.87 -42.02 -52.05
CA LYS A 2 -8.35 -40.97 -51.11
C LYS A 2 -8.73 -41.44 -49.72
N ARG A 3 -7.71 -41.71 -48.89
CA ARG A 3 -7.92 -42.04 -47.48
C ARG A 3 -8.04 -40.70 -46.69
N LEU A 4 -9.22 -40.42 -46.15
CA LEU A 4 -9.42 -39.40 -45.13
C LEU A 4 -8.86 -39.93 -43.80
N ALA A 5 -7.88 -39.26 -43.25
CA ALA A 5 -7.45 -39.45 -41.89
C ALA A 5 -8.27 -38.50 -40.99
N LEU A 6 -9.20 -39.06 -40.21
CA LEU A 6 -9.86 -38.33 -39.11
C LEU A 6 -8.87 -38.17 -37.98
N GLY A 7 -8.38 -36.95 -37.76
CA GLY A 7 -7.66 -36.58 -36.53
C GLY A 7 -8.65 -36.37 -35.38
N LEU A 8 -8.74 -37.33 -34.45
CA LEU A 8 -9.39 -37.10 -33.15
C LEU A 8 -8.51 -36.17 -32.30
N SER A 9 -8.86 -34.91 -32.23
CA SER A 9 -8.31 -34.00 -31.21
C SER A 9 -8.94 -34.37 -29.88
N LEU A 10 -8.21 -35.09 -29.02
CA LEU A 10 -8.54 -35.21 -27.61
C LEU A 10 -8.40 -33.81 -26.98
N LEU A 11 -9.51 -33.11 -26.82
CA LEU A 11 -9.61 -32.04 -25.85
C LEU A 11 -9.47 -32.66 -24.45
N ALA A 12 -8.27 -32.61 -23.90
CA ALA A 12 -8.07 -32.88 -22.49
C ALA A 12 -8.88 -31.83 -21.73
N ALA A 13 -10.07 -32.21 -21.24
CA ALA A 13 -10.82 -31.44 -20.30
C ALA A 13 -9.93 -31.29 -19.06
N ALA A 14 -9.40 -30.10 -18.83
CA ALA A 14 -8.72 -29.78 -17.60
C ALA A 14 -9.73 -29.97 -16.45
N THR A 15 -9.55 -31.05 -15.68
CA THR A 15 -10.30 -31.24 -14.44
C THR A 15 -10.10 -30.01 -13.59
N PRO A 16 -11.17 -29.38 -13.06
CA PRO A 16 -11.01 -28.27 -12.17
C PRO A 16 -10.08 -28.70 -11.04
N ALA A 17 -9.03 -27.93 -10.78
CA ALA A 17 -8.14 -28.21 -9.67
C ALA A 17 -8.99 -28.29 -8.39
N ALA A 18 -8.86 -29.38 -7.63
CA ALA A 18 -9.61 -29.55 -6.40
C ALA A 18 -9.34 -28.35 -5.47
N ALA A 19 -10.41 -27.81 -4.89
CA ALA A 19 -10.31 -26.71 -3.93
C ALA A 19 -9.56 -27.19 -2.66
N LEU A 20 -8.90 -26.26 -1.99
CA LEU A 20 -8.21 -26.55 -0.72
C LEU A 20 -9.22 -27.02 0.32
N GLU A 21 -9.03 -28.21 0.84
CA GLU A 21 -9.84 -28.82 1.89
C GLU A 21 -9.17 -28.70 3.27
N THR A 22 -7.88 -28.99 3.32
CA THR A 22 -7.12 -29.00 4.58
C THR A 22 -5.90 -28.06 4.49
N LEU A 23 -5.81 -27.19 5.48
CA LEU A 23 -4.65 -26.36 5.73
C LEU A 23 -3.92 -26.86 6.95
N TYR A 24 -2.66 -27.20 6.82
CA TYR A 24 -1.81 -27.54 7.93
C TYR A 24 -1.02 -26.33 8.38
N ILE A 25 -0.99 -26.11 9.69
CA ILE A 25 -0.11 -25.11 10.31
C ILE A 25 1.01 -25.88 11.01
N GLU A 26 2.21 -25.73 10.48
CA GLU A 26 3.38 -26.43 11.01
C GLU A 26 4.20 -25.50 11.90
N GLY A 27 4.41 -25.92 13.15
CA GLY A 27 5.18 -25.22 14.14
C GLY A 27 6.68 -25.20 13.84
N PRO A 28 7.48 -24.46 14.63
CA PRO A 28 8.92 -24.46 14.51
C PRO A 28 9.51 -25.86 14.63
N LEU A 29 10.45 -26.19 13.74
CA LEU A 29 11.13 -27.50 13.68
C LEU A 29 10.23 -28.68 13.24
N GLY A 30 9.03 -28.43 12.72
CA GLY A 30 8.12 -29.52 12.29
C GLY A 30 7.55 -30.37 13.43
N LEU A 31 7.73 -29.94 14.69
CA LEU A 31 7.35 -30.72 15.86
C LEU A 31 5.84 -30.70 16.19
N GLN A 32 5.12 -29.74 15.64
CA GLN A 32 3.68 -29.60 15.81
C GLN A 32 3.04 -29.28 14.48
N ARG A 33 2.10 -30.08 14.07
CA ARG A 33 1.29 -29.90 12.88
C ARG A 33 -0.17 -29.86 13.29
N LEU A 34 -0.81 -28.72 13.07
CA LEU A 34 -2.21 -28.50 13.40
C LEU A 34 -3.01 -28.50 12.10
N SER A 35 -4.01 -29.36 12.02
CA SER A 35 -4.93 -29.42 10.89
C SER A 35 -6.04 -28.39 11.04
N VAL A 36 -6.41 -27.78 9.93
CA VAL A 36 -7.50 -26.83 9.81
C VAL A 36 -8.33 -27.23 8.58
N ASN A 37 -9.57 -27.63 8.79
CA ASN A 37 -10.49 -27.82 7.68
C ASN A 37 -11.02 -26.46 7.23
N VAL A 38 -10.81 -26.15 5.95
CA VAL A 38 -11.17 -24.82 5.39
C VAL A 38 -12.67 -24.56 5.43
N GLN A 39 -13.50 -25.59 5.33
CA GLN A 39 -14.96 -25.43 5.42
C GLN A 39 -15.40 -25.08 6.86
N GLU A 40 -14.70 -25.55 7.86
CA GLU A 40 -14.99 -25.24 9.27
C GLU A 40 -14.78 -23.76 9.61
N LEU A 41 -13.98 -23.03 8.80
CA LEU A 41 -13.75 -21.59 8.98
C LEU A 41 -14.91 -20.71 8.46
N SER A 42 -15.97 -21.32 7.91
CA SER A 42 -17.10 -20.58 7.34
C SER A 42 -18.03 -19.93 8.38
N SER A 43 -18.14 -20.54 9.56
CA SER A 43 -18.91 -19.97 10.68
C SER A 43 -18.41 -20.51 12.02
N PRO A 44 -18.74 -19.85 13.16
CA PRO A 44 -18.40 -20.36 14.50
C PRO A 44 -19.03 -21.73 14.77
N GLU A 45 -20.24 -21.97 14.27
CA GLU A 45 -20.97 -23.22 14.44
C GLU A 45 -20.29 -24.35 13.65
N ALA A 46 -19.85 -24.09 12.43
CA ALA A 46 -19.10 -25.03 11.62
C ALA A 46 -17.79 -25.43 12.28
N LEU A 47 -17.08 -24.45 12.84
CA LEU A 47 -15.83 -24.74 13.58
C LEU A 47 -16.11 -25.46 14.89
N TRP A 48 -17.20 -25.15 15.59
CA TRP A 48 -17.57 -25.84 16.86
C TRP A 48 -17.88 -27.31 16.64
N SER A 49 -18.61 -27.63 15.57
CA SER A 49 -18.99 -28.98 15.19
C SER A 49 -17.93 -29.75 14.38
N GLY A 50 -16.85 -29.07 14.02
CA GLY A 50 -15.79 -29.62 13.19
C GLY A 50 -14.95 -30.73 13.88
N SER A 51 -14.14 -31.39 13.08
CA SER A 51 -13.29 -32.50 13.51
C SER A 51 -11.78 -32.21 13.37
N SER A 52 -11.40 -31.04 12.88
CA SER A 52 -9.99 -30.63 12.77
C SER A 52 -9.37 -30.35 14.15
N ASP A 53 -8.03 -30.36 14.21
CA ASP A 53 -7.33 -29.99 15.46
C ASP A 53 -7.68 -28.57 15.91
N LEU A 54 -7.94 -27.68 14.94
CA LEU A 54 -8.40 -26.32 15.23
C LEU A 54 -9.78 -26.31 15.88
N ALA A 55 -10.68 -27.18 15.43
CA ALA A 55 -12.01 -27.32 16.03
C ALA A 55 -11.93 -27.84 17.49
N GLU A 56 -11.03 -28.80 17.77
CA GLU A 56 -10.77 -29.26 19.13
C GLU A 56 -10.22 -28.14 20.03
N LEU A 57 -9.25 -27.37 19.51
CA LEU A 57 -8.69 -26.24 20.23
C LEU A 57 -9.75 -25.16 20.48
N ASN A 58 -10.66 -24.94 19.53
CA ASN A 58 -11.75 -23.98 19.67
C ASN A 58 -12.71 -24.43 20.83
N ARG A 59 -13.07 -25.70 20.90
CA ARG A 59 -13.86 -26.25 22.01
C ARG A 59 -13.14 -26.10 23.34
N ALA A 60 -11.84 -26.37 23.38
CA ALA A 60 -11.02 -26.21 24.59
C ALA A 60 -10.93 -24.74 25.06
N THR A 61 -11.24 -23.77 24.22
CA THR A 61 -11.28 -22.34 24.54
C THR A 61 -12.69 -21.76 24.62
N ASP A 62 -13.71 -22.57 24.83
CA ASP A 62 -15.12 -22.18 24.91
C ASP A 62 -15.57 -21.31 23.69
N GLY A 63 -15.08 -21.64 22.51
CA GLY A 63 -15.41 -20.94 21.26
C GLY A 63 -14.82 -19.53 21.10
N ARG A 64 -13.97 -19.08 22.02
CA ARG A 64 -13.33 -17.75 21.93
C ARG A 64 -12.41 -17.64 20.74
N LEU A 65 -11.65 -18.69 20.47
CA LEU A 65 -10.75 -18.77 19.33
C LEU A 65 -11.53 -18.67 18.00
N GLY A 66 -12.63 -19.43 17.88
CA GLY A 66 -13.45 -19.43 16.67
C GLY A 66 -14.04 -18.07 16.31
N ARG A 67 -14.52 -17.31 17.29
CA ARG A 67 -15.02 -15.96 17.05
C ARG A 67 -13.94 -15.01 16.50
N SER A 68 -12.73 -15.08 17.07
CA SER A 68 -11.61 -14.26 16.59
C SER A 68 -11.15 -14.67 15.19
N LEU A 69 -11.06 -15.97 14.92
CA LEU A 69 -10.68 -16.50 13.62
C LEU A 69 -11.72 -16.21 12.55
N GLN A 70 -13.02 -16.36 12.87
CA GLN A 70 -14.08 -16.04 11.93
C GLN A 70 -13.95 -14.59 11.46
N MET A 71 -13.80 -13.65 12.37
CA MET A 71 -13.62 -12.23 12.02
C MET A 71 -12.42 -12.06 11.07
N LEU A 72 -11.29 -12.72 11.37
CA LEU A 72 -10.09 -12.67 10.52
C LEU A 72 -10.35 -13.24 9.11
N PHE A 73 -11.03 -14.39 9.02
CA PHE A 73 -11.21 -15.10 7.76
C PHE A 73 -12.36 -14.57 6.91
N THR A 74 -13.37 -13.95 7.51
CA THR A 74 -14.56 -13.46 6.80
C THR A 74 -14.60 -11.95 6.59
N THR A 75 -13.70 -11.19 7.23
CA THR A 75 -13.61 -9.75 6.98
C THR A 75 -13.14 -9.49 5.55
N PRO A 76 -13.83 -8.62 4.79
CA PRO A 76 -13.40 -8.23 3.46
C PRO A 76 -12.00 -7.65 3.48
N LEU A 77 -11.13 -8.19 2.65
CA LEU A 77 -9.81 -7.63 2.43
C LEU A 77 -9.94 -6.34 1.61
N PRO A 78 -9.22 -5.27 1.97
CA PRO A 78 -9.25 -4.01 1.22
C PRO A 78 -8.46 -4.10 -0.10
N LEU A 79 -8.47 -5.27 -0.73
CA LEU A 79 -7.79 -5.54 -1.99
C LEU A 79 -8.82 -5.80 -3.08
N PRO A 80 -9.00 -4.90 -4.04
CA PRO A 80 -9.76 -5.17 -5.25
C PRO A 80 -8.94 -6.08 -6.15
N VAL A 81 -9.08 -7.36 -5.94
CA VAL A 81 -8.38 -8.39 -6.71
C VAL A 81 -8.81 -8.39 -8.18
N GLN A 82 -9.98 -7.82 -8.47
CA GLN A 82 -10.56 -7.77 -9.82
C GLN A 82 -9.74 -6.93 -10.81
N LEU A 83 -8.89 -6.03 -10.34
CA LEU A 83 -8.38 -4.93 -11.14
C LEU A 83 -6.86 -4.77 -11.17
N GLY A 84 -6.09 -5.68 -10.78
CA GLY A 84 -4.67 -5.37 -10.75
C GLY A 84 -3.78 -6.58 -10.70
N LEU A 85 -4.26 -7.71 -11.19
CA LEU A 85 -3.50 -8.95 -11.19
C LEU A 85 -2.22 -8.86 -12.04
N ASP A 86 -2.20 -7.95 -13.00
CA ASP A 86 -1.00 -7.63 -13.78
C ASP A 86 -0.22 -6.44 -13.20
N ASN A 87 -0.69 -5.88 -12.07
CA ASN A 87 -0.03 -4.78 -11.39
C ASN A 87 1.18 -5.29 -10.59
N PRO A 88 2.33 -4.60 -10.62
CA PRO A 88 3.51 -4.98 -9.85
C PRO A 88 3.28 -5.10 -8.34
N MET A 89 2.34 -4.34 -7.75
CA MET A 89 1.98 -4.47 -6.33
C MET A 89 1.27 -5.79 -6.03
N ALA A 90 0.30 -6.18 -6.86
CA ALA A 90 -0.38 -7.46 -6.74
C ALA A 90 0.62 -8.62 -6.84
N ARG A 91 1.60 -8.50 -7.74
CA ARG A 91 2.69 -9.46 -7.87
C ARG A 91 3.50 -9.62 -6.57
N GLN A 92 3.77 -8.54 -5.84
CA GLN A 92 4.50 -8.63 -4.56
C GLN A 92 3.67 -9.31 -3.46
N VAL A 93 2.36 -9.06 -3.42
CA VAL A 93 1.44 -9.76 -2.50
C VAL A 93 1.41 -11.26 -2.83
N GLU A 94 1.34 -11.60 -4.10
CA GLU A 94 1.39 -12.98 -4.59
C GLU A 94 2.66 -13.69 -4.15
N LEU A 95 3.82 -13.11 -4.37
CA LEU A 95 5.11 -13.66 -3.96
C LEU A 95 5.18 -13.87 -2.44
N LEU A 96 4.62 -12.94 -1.66
CA LEU A 96 4.54 -13.09 -0.21
C LEU A 96 3.68 -14.29 0.18
N VAL A 97 2.49 -14.42 -0.39
CA VAL A 97 1.59 -15.56 -0.12
C VAL A 97 2.27 -16.87 -0.49
N GLN A 98 2.90 -16.96 -1.66
CA GLN A 98 3.63 -18.16 -2.09
C GLN A 98 4.78 -18.51 -1.16
N SER A 99 5.46 -17.52 -0.59
CA SER A 99 6.57 -17.77 0.32
C SER A 99 6.13 -18.33 1.68
N LEU A 100 4.88 -18.12 2.07
CA LEU A 100 4.32 -18.55 3.33
C LEU A 100 3.56 -19.89 3.21
N VAL A 101 2.99 -20.17 2.04
CA VAL A 101 2.15 -21.35 1.80
C VAL A 101 2.89 -22.33 0.88
N GLU A 102 3.31 -23.45 1.45
CA GLU A 102 3.98 -24.51 0.69
C GLU A 102 2.99 -25.37 -0.11
N PRO A 103 3.34 -25.77 -1.36
CA PRO A 103 2.58 -26.76 -2.09
C PRO A 103 2.72 -28.14 -1.43
N PRO A 104 1.85 -29.10 -1.79
CA PRO A 104 2.01 -30.50 -1.38
C PRO A 104 3.40 -31.05 -1.71
N GLU A 105 3.90 -31.97 -0.91
CA GLU A 105 5.25 -32.55 -1.13
C GLU A 105 5.46 -33.12 -2.52
N GLN A 106 4.41 -33.68 -3.13
CA GLN A 106 4.45 -34.22 -4.49
C GLN A 106 4.69 -33.19 -5.58
N GLN A 107 4.57 -31.90 -5.28
CA GLN A 107 4.81 -30.80 -6.20
C GLN A 107 6.13 -30.04 -5.92
N ARG A 108 7.02 -30.63 -5.11
CA ARG A 108 8.38 -30.11 -4.88
C ARG A 108 9.39 -30.73 -5.89
N PRO A 109 10.38 -30.01 -6.43
CA PRO A 109 10.69 -28.61 -6.09
C PRO A 109 9.64 -27.67 -6.64
N LEU A 110 9.38 -26.58 -5.92
CA LEU A 110 8.58 -25.47 -6.44
C LEU A 110 9.17 -25.08 -7.79
N PRO A 111 8.39 -25.10 -8.89
CA PRO A 111 8.86 -24.49 -10.11
C PRO A 111 9.29 -23.06 -9.74
N VAL A 112 10.45 -22.64 -10.23
CA VAL A 112 10.87 -21.24 -10.19
C VAL A 112 9.64 -20.45 -10.55
N VAL A 113 9.18 -19.60 -9.64
CA VAL A 113 7.90 -18.91 -9.75
C VAL A 113 7.89 -18.15 -11.06
N GLN A 114 7.35 -18.79 -12.11
CA GLN A 114 7.17 -18.13 -13.39
C GLN A 114 6.17 -16.98 -13.17
N ALA A 115 6.51 -15.81 -13.66
CA ALA A 115 5.61 -14.68 -13.63
C ALA A 115 4.23 -15.11 -14.14
N GLY A 116 3.20 -14.99 -13.32
CA GLY A 116 1.82 -15.34 -13.67
C GLY A 116 1.33 -16.73 -13.25
N ALA A 117 2.13 -17.56 -12.57
CA ALA A 117 1.72 -18.94 -12.23
C ALA A 117 0.55 -19.02 -11.22
N THR A 118 0.37 -18.03 -10.36
CA THR A 118 -0.66 -18.03 -9.31
C THR A 118 -1.88 -17.15 -9.64
N LEU A 119 -1.77 -16.28 -10.63
CA LEU A 119 -2.86 -15.37 -11.03
C LEU A 119 -4.19 -16.05 -11.38
N PRO A 120 -4.24 -17.28 -11.96
CA PRO A 120 -5.51 -17.93 -12.27
C PRO A 120 -6.43 -18.13 -11.05
N TRP A 121 -5.91 -18.54 -9.91
CA TRP A 121 -6.73 -18.75 -8.72
C TRP A 121 -7.18 -17.43 -8.06
N LEU A 122 -6.35 -16.39 -8.09
CA LEU A 122 -6.76 -15.05 -7.69
C LEU A 122 -7.85 -14.48 -8.60
N ARG A 123 -7.71 -14.68 -9.92
CA ARG A 123 -8.74 -14.31 -10.90
C ARG A 123 -10.05 -15.06 -10.65
N GLN A 124 -9.98 -16.33 -10.32
CA GLN A 124 -11.14 -17.14 -9.95
C GLN A 124 -11.82 -16.60 -8.67
N ALA A 125 -11.05 -16.25 -7.63
CA ALA A 125 -11.58 -15.62 -6.44
C ALA A 125 -12.27 -14.28 -6.74
N ALA A 126 -11.74 -13.51 -7.67
CA ALA A 126 -12.28 -12.22 -8.08
C ALA A 126 -13.52 -12.31 -8.98
N ALA A 127 -13.60 -13.35 -9.82
CA ALA A 127 -14.64 -13.48 -10.86
C ALA A 127 -16.07 -13.57 -10.32
N SER A 128 -16.27 -13.95 -9.06
CA SER A 128 -17.59 -14.14 -8.47
C SER A 128 -18.29 -12.83 -8.07
N GLY A 129 -17.61 -11.68 -8.12
CA GLY A 129 -18.18 -10.38 -7.75
C GLY A 129 -18.38 -10.14 -6.25
N GLU A 130 -18.14 -11.15 -5.41
CA GLU A 130 -18.28 -10.98 -3.96
C GLU A 130 -16.98 -10.43 -3.33
N PRO A 131 -17.07 -9.83 -2.13
CA PRO A 131 -15.89 -9.33 -1.43
C PRO A 131 -14.83 -10.43 -1.23
N LEU A 132 -13.58 -10.10 -1.50
CA LEU A 132 -12.49 -11.00 -1.25
C LEU A 132 -12.23 -11.12 0.26
N THR A 133 -12.19 -12.35 0.77
CA THR A 133 -11.84 -12.65 2.16
C THR A 133 -10.69 -13.65 2.21
N LEU A 134 -10.01 -13.79 3.35
CA LEU A 134 -8.99 -14.83 3.53
C LEU A 134 -9.57 -16.23 3.32
N LEU A 135 -10.77 -16.48 3.83
CA LEU A 135 -11.46 -17.75 3.63
C LEU A 135 -11.68 -18.07 2.15
N ARG A 136 -12.06 -17.07 1.38
CA ARG A 136 -12.29 -17.23 -0.04
C ARG A 136 -11.00 -17.47 -0.81
N LEU A 137 -9.93 -16.78 -0.46
CA LEU A 137 -8.60 -17.06 -0.98
C LEU A 137 -8.17 -18.49 -0.73
N LEU A 138 -8.39 -19.01 0.49
CA LEU A 138 -8.08 -20.39 0.81
C LEU A 138 -8.89 -21.37 -0.05
N LYS A 139 -10.20 -21.13 -0.22
CA LYS A 139 -11.08 -22.00 -1.02
C LYS A 139 -10.72 -22.12 -2.50
N VAL A 140 -10.01 -21.15 -3.06
CA VAL A 140 -9.59 -21.16 -4.48
C VAL A 140 -8.12 -21.55 -4.66
N LEU A 141 -7.37 -21.76 -3.60
CA LEU A 141 -6.01 -22.27 -3.70
C LEU A 141 -6.05 -23.68 -4.32
N PRO A 142 -5.22 -23.93 -5.35
CA PRO A 142 -5.20 -25.23 -5.99
C PRO A 142 -4.58 -26.29 -5.10
N GLY A 143 -5.14 -27.52 -5.12
CA GLY A 143 -4.70 -28.67 -4.35
C GLY A 143 -5.50 -28.85 -3.06
N GLN A 144 -5.72 -30.12 -2.65
CA GLN A 144 -6.53 -30.47 -1.50
C GLN A 144 -5.89 -30.09 -0.16
N GLU A 145 -4.56 -30.08 -0.11
CA GLU A 145 -3.79 -29.82 1.11
C GLU A 145 -2.74 -28.76 0.87
N ARG A 146 -2.48 -27.91 1.87
CA ARG A 146 -1.41 -26.93 1.92
C ARG A 146 -0.85 -26.83 3.33
N THR A 147 0.41 -26.38 3.42
CA THR A 147 1.07 -26.19 4.72
C THR A 147 1.53 -24.75 4.86
N ILE A 148 1.17 -24.11 5.96
CA ILE A 148 1.75 -22.83 6.38
C ILE A 148 2.90 -23.13 7.34
N ARG A 149 4.07 -22.66 6.99
CA ARG A 149 5.29 -22.80 7.78
C ARG A 149 5.43 -21.62 8.75
N LEU A 150 5.14 -21.87 10.04
CA LEU A 150 5.31 -20.84 11.07
C LEU A 150 6.78 -20.45 11.30
N ASP A 151 7.70 -21.36 11.05
CA ASP A 151 9.14 -21.06 11.11
C ASP A 151 9.57 -20.00 10.09
N ARG A 152 8.83 -19.84 8.99
CA ARG A 152 9.04 -18.76 8.01
C ARG A 152 8.25 -17.49 8.34
N ALA A 153 7.02 -17.64 8.82
CA ALA A 153 6.15 -16.51 9.16
C ALA A 153 6.58 -15.78 10.44
N LEU A 154 6.91 -16.56 11.50
CA LEU A 154 7.29 -15.99 12.80
C LEU A 154 8.53 -15.09 12.78
N PRO A 155 9.62 -15.42 12.08
CA PRO A 155 10.76 -14.49 11.96
C PRO A 155 10.38 -13.15 11.35
N ALA A 156 9.52 -13.15 10.32
CA ALA A 156 9.04 -11.91 9.71
C ALA A 156 8.20 -11.09 10.70
N LEU A 157 7.27 -11.72 11.41
CA LEU A 157 6.45 -11.07 12.44
C LEU A 157 7.29 -10.57 13.62
N ARG A 158 8.23 -11.40 14.12
CA ARG A 158 9.15 -10.99 15.20
C ARG A 158 10.02 -9.80 14.79
N LYS A 159 10.48 -9.79 13.54
CA LYS A 159 11.27 -8.68 13.03
C LYS A 159 10.45 -7.38 12.98
N ILE A 160 9.21 -7.42 12.50
CA ILE A 160 8.31 -6.27 12.51
C ILE A 160 8.14 -5.77 13.95
N SER A 161 7.81 -6.68 14.87
CA SER A 161 7.63 -6.34 16.29
C SER A 161 8.91 -5.77 16.92
N ALA A 162 10.07 -6.34 16.63
CA ALA A 162 11.36 -5.84 17.13
C ALA A 162 11.73 -4.47 16.56
N GLN A 163 11.46 -4.23 15.27
CA GLN A 163 11.68 -2.93 14.64
C GLN A 163 10.76 -1.85 15.23
N THR A 164 9.48 -2.19 15.47
CA THR A 164 8.53 -1.29 16.11
C THR A 164 8.97 -0.97 17.53
N ALA A 165 9.33 -1.98 18.33
CA ALA A 165 9.80 -1.79 19.69
C ALA A 165 11.11 -0.97 19.77
N ALA A 166 12.04 -1.20 18.86
CA ALA A 166 13.28 -0.41 18.78
C ALA A 166 12.99 1.04 18.40
N LEU A 167 12.05 1.28 17.49
CA LEU A 167 11.63 2.63 17.12
C LEU A 167 10.92 3.33 18.30
N ASP A 168 10.04 2.62 18.99
CA ASP A 168 9.37 3.15 20.19
C ASP A 168 10.39 3.54 21.27
N GLN A 169 11.38 2.68 21.52
CA GLN A 169 12.47 3.00 22.45
C GLN A 169 13.27 4.23 22.02
N GLN A 170 13.59 4.35 20.73
CA GLN A 170 14.29 5.51 20.20
C GLN A 170 13.46 6.80 20.35
N LEU A 171 12.15 6.72 20.09
CA LEU A 171 11.24 7.85 20.24
C LEU A 171 11.11 8.26 21.71
N LEU A 172 10.99 7.28 22.63
CA LEU A 172 10.91 7.54 24.08
C LEU A 172 12.21 8.06 24.67
N ALA A 173 13.35 7.67 24.10
CA ALA A 173 14.67 8.15 24.53
C ALA A 173 15.03 9.54 23.99
N GLN A 174 14.28 10.06 23.01
CA GLN A 174 14.49 11.41 22.51
C GLN A 174 14.14 12.43 23.60
N THR A 175 15.03 13.38 23.80
CA THR A 175 14.71 14.54 24.63
C THR A 175 13.47 15.22 24.04
N PRO A 176 12.43 15.44 24.84
CA PRO A 176 11.25 16.14 24.36
C PRO A 176 11.68 17.47 23.70
N LEU A 177 11.22 17.71 22.49
CA LEU A 177 11.41 19.00 21.86
C LEU A 177 10.88 20.08 22.81
N PRO A 178 11.52 21.24 22.88
CA PRO A 178 10.96 22.36 23.62
C PRO A 178 9.51 22.55 23.19
N ALA A 179 8.63 22.76 24.16
CA ALA A 179 7.23 23.02 23.85
C ALA A 179 7.15 24.20 22.88
N ALA A 180 6.41 24.01 21.78
CA ALA A 180 6.18 25.11 20.85
C ALA A 180 5.53 26.29 21.62
N PRO A 181 5.90 27.53 21.30
CA PRO A 181 5.26 28.70 21.93
C PRO A 181 3.74 28.59 21.78
N ALA A 182 3.00 28.90 22.85
CA ALA A 182 1.53 28.81 22.85
C ALA A 182 0.90 29.57 21.66
N ALA A 183 1.49 30.70 21.30
CA ALA A 183 1.06 31.49 20.14
C ALA A 183 1.22 30.74 18.80
N ALA A 184 2.21 29.84 18.69
CA ALA A 184 2.39 29.03 17.47
C ALA A 184 1.43 27.83 17.40
N LEU A 185 0.90 27.39 18.54
CA LEU A 185 -0.10 26.30 18.61
C LEU A 185 -1.53 26.84 18.50
N ALA A 186 -1.76 28.09 18.86
CA ALA A 186 -3.05 28.74 18.73
C ALA A 186 -3.34 29.08 17.26
N LYS A 187 -4.63 29.15 16.91
CA LYS A 187 -5.05 29.71 15.63
C LYS A 187 -4.51 31.14 15.49
N GLY A 188 -3.96 31.49 14.35
CA GLY A 188 -3.48 32.82 14.05
C GLY A 188 -4.61 33.87 13.99
N PRO A 189 -4.29 35.14 14.01
CA PRO A 189 -5.26 36.24 14.11
C PRO A 189 -6.05 36.49 12.79
N ARG A 190 -5.61 35.92 11.66
CA ARG A 190 -6.16 36.24 10.35
C ARG A 190 -7.36 35.37 10.01
N ALA A 191 -8.38 35.95 9.39
CA ALA A 191 -9.43 35.22 8.73
C ALA A 191 -8.86 34.47 7.52
N THR A 192 -9.38 33.29 7.24
CA THR A 192 -8.92 32.45 6.13
C THR A 192 -10.01 32.27 5.09
N GLU A 193 -9.61 32.20 3.82
CA GLU A 193 -10.46 31.87 2.68
C GLU A 193 -10.00 30.56 2.06
N ARG A 194 -10.97 29.77 1.58
CA ARG A 194 -10.70 28.52 0.87
C ARG A 194 -11.35 28.55 -0.50
N ARG A 195 -10.60 28.13 -1.52
CA ARG A 195 -11.09 27.95 -2.89
C ARG A 195 -10.55 26.68 -3.49
N VAL A 196 -11.35 26.04 -4.32
CA VAL A 196 -10.90 24.92 -5.17
C VAL A 196 -10.83 25.44 -6.59
N VAL A 197 -9.70 25.26 -7.23
CA VAL A 197 -9.46 25.65 -8.62
C VAL A 197 -8.97 24.43 -9.40
N VAL A 198 -9.14 24.47 -10.73
CA VAL A 198 -8.61 23.44 -11.63
C VAL A 198 -7.60 24.14 -12.52
N LEU A 199 -6.36 23.65 -12.49
CA LEU A 199 -5.31 24.16 -13.36
C LEU A 199 -5.55 23.75 -14.82
N ALA A 200 -4.89 24.41 -15.77
CA ALA A 200 -4.97 24.06 -17.19
C ALA A 200 -4.58 22.59 -17.48
N SER A 201 -3.76 21.99 -16.62
CA SER A 201 -3.40 20.57 -16.67
C SER A 201 -4.52 19.61 -16.23
N GLY A 202 -5.68 20.12 -15.77
CA GLY A 202 -6.74 19.35 -15.16
C GLY A 202 -6.50 18.99 -13.67
N LEU A 203 -5.39 19.46 -13.09
CA LEU A 203 -5.08 19.23 -11.68
C LEU A 203 -6.00 20.04 -10.77
N GLU A 204 -6.78 19.39 -9.92
CA GLU A 204 -7.58 20.02 -8.88
C GLU A 204 -6.65 20.49 -7.75
N LEU A 205 -6.78 21.76 -7.38
CA LEU A 205 -5.96 22.40 -6.35
C LEU A 205 -6.85 23.09 -5.34
N THR A 206 -6.74 22.72 -4.07
CA THR A 206 -7.31 23.48 -2.97
C THR A 206 -6.34 24.55 -2.53
N VAL A 207 -6.79 25.80 -2.51
CA VAL A 207 -6.03 26.96 -2.04
C VAL A 207 -6.65 27.44 -0.74
N VAL A 208 -5.85 27.57 0.31
CA VAL A 208 -6.23 28.18 1.59
C VAL A 208 -5.31 29.38 1.82
N ARG A 209 -5.87 30.55 2.06
CA ARG A 209 -5.09 31.77 2.18
C ARG A 209 -5.64 32.67 3.29
N PRO A 210 -4.84 33.61 3.82
CA PRO A 210 -5.37 34.71 4.60
C PRO A 210 -6.27 35.59 3.74
N ALA A 211 -7.32 36.15 4.30
CA ALA A 211 -8.17 37.14 3.63
C ALA A 211 -7.38 38.43 3.27
N GLU A 212 -6.34 38.71 4.01
CA GLU A 212 -5.40 39.81 3.81
C GLU A 212 -4.20 39.41 2.94
N ALA A 213 -3.28 40.32 2.67
CA ALA A 213 -2.05 40.02 1.96
C ALA A 213 -1.21 38.98 2.73
N PRO A 214 -0.66 37.98 2.02
CA PRO A 214 0.21 36.98 2.65
C PRO A 214 1.54 37.59 3.09
N GLU A 215 2.06 37.14 4.21
CA GLU A 215 3.33 37.63 4.79
C GLU A 215 4.34 36.50 5.00
N LEU A 216 3.89 35.25 4.94
CA LEU A 216 4.73 34.07 5.12
C LEU A 216 4.98 33.36 3.76
N PRO A 217 6.01 32.52 3.69
CA PRO A 217 6.25 31.69 2.53
C PRO A 217 5.02 30.87 2.10
N THR A 218 4.90 30.62 0.82
CA THR A 218 3.90 29.68 0.31
C THR A 218 4.23 28.27 0.80
N VAL A 219 3.19 27.54 1.21
CA VAL A 219 3.28 26.15 1.64
C VAL A 219 2.56 25.27 0.64
N LEU A 220 3.23 24.24 0.12
CA LEU A 220 2.65 23.22 -0.74
C LEU A 220 2.55 21.92 0.05
N ILE A 221 1.35 21.30 0.12
CA ILE A 221 1.12 20.08 0.90
C ILE A 221 0.71 18.94 -0.02
N SER A 222 1.48 17.86 -0.05
CA SER A 222 1.23 16.64 -0.82
C SER A 222 0.72 15.52 0.08
N HIS A 223 -0.50 15.05 -0.19
CA HIS A 223 -1.15 13.99 0.57
C HIS A 223 -0.60 12.58 0.29
N GLY A 224 -0.88 11.61 1.16
CA GLY A 224 -0.48 10.21 1.05
C GLY A 224 -1.25 9.42 -0.03
N LEU A 225 -0.93 8.12 -0.10
CA LEU A 225 -1.69 7.16 -0.89
C LEU A 225 -3.11 7.06 -0.33
N TRP A 226 -4.12 7.11 -1.23
CA TRP A 226 -5.54 7.00 -0.88
C TRP A 226 -6.01 8.02 0.15
N ASP A 227 -5.35 9.17 0.18
CA ASP A 227 -5.69 10.32 0.99
C ASP A 227 -6.16 11.48 0.10
N ALA A 228 -6.49 12.62 0.66
CA ALA A 228 -6.99 13.76 -0.08
C ALA A 228 -6.62 15.09 0.61
N PRO A 229 -6.68 16.22 -0.12
CA PRO A 229 -6.46 17.55 0.47
C PRO A 229 -7.25 17.82 1.74
N VAL A 230 -8.46 17.24 1.87
CA VAL A 230 -9.32 17.44 3.04
C VAL A 230 -8.68 17.03 4.36
N SER A 231 -7.83 16.00 4.36
CA SER A 231 -7.13 15.54 5.57
C SER A 231 -6.15 16.58 6.14
N PHE A 232 -5.71 17.51 5.31
CA PHE A 232 -4.72 18.54 5.68
C PHE A 232 -5.33 19.94 5.84
N LEU A 233 -6.66 20.05 5.78
CA LEU A 233 -7.30 21.37 5.89
C LEU A 233 -7.07 22.04 7.25
N GLY A 234 -6.99 21.25 8.33
CA GLY A 234 -6.65 21.80 9.66
C GLY A 234 -5.27 22.46 9.69
N TRP A 235 -4.27 21.82 9.06
CA TRP A 235 -2.94 22.39 8.91
C TRP A 235 -2.95 23.62 7.99
N ALA A 236 -3.67 23.52 6.89
CA ALA A 236 -3.77 24.62 5.92
C ALA A 236 -4.45 25.86 6.53
N ASP A 237 -5.57 25.69 7.24
CA ASP A 237 -6.26 26.78 7.91
C ASP A 237 -5.40 27.39 9.02
N HIS A 238 -4.65 26.56 9.78
CA HIS A 238 -3.72 27.04 10.78
C HIS A 238 -2.61 27.91 10.16
N LEU A 239 -1.91 27.38 9.16
CA LEU A 239 -0.83 28.10 8.49
C LEU A 239 -1.33 29.38 7.82
N ALA A 240 -2.49 29.32 7.16
CA ALA A 240 -3.11 30.49 6.53
C ALA A 240 -3.53 31.54 7.57
N SER A 241 -4.02 31.14 8.75
CA SER A 241 -4.37 32.10 9.80
C SER A 241 -3.15 32.84 10.37
N HIS A 242 -1.95 32.30 10.14
CA HIS A 242 -0.69 32.97 10.46
C HIS A 242 -0.11 33.77 9.27
N GLY A 243 -0.71 33.72 8.09
CA GLY A 243 -0.34 34.54 6.93
C GLY A 243 0.28 33.79 5.74
N ALA A 244 0.32 32.47 5.75
CA ALA A 244 0.80 31.68 4.62
C ALA A 244 -0.31 31.45 3.57
N VAL A 245 0.07 31.33 2.29
CA VAL A 245 -0.79 30.72 1.28
C VAL A 245 -0.48 29.23 1.22
N VAL A 246 -1.50 28.39 1.36
CA VAL A 246 -1.34 26.93 1.37
C VAL A 246 -2.01 26.34 0.14
N LEU A 247 -1.25 25.54 -0.60
CA LEU A 247 -1.64 24.89 -1.85
C LEU A 247 -1.69 23.36 -1.61
N LEU A 248 -2.84 22.74 -1.89
CA LEU A 248 -3.04 21.32 -1.68
C LEU A 248 -3.54 20.69 -2.99
N PRO A 249 -2.64 20.16 -3.85
CA PRO A 249 -3.03 19.44 -5.05
C PRO A 249 -3.69 18.11 -4.71
N ARG A 250 -4.65 17.69 -5.56
CA ARG A 250 -5.25 16.38 -5.52
C ARG A 250 -4.57 15.45 -6.51
N HIS A 251 -3.90 14.44 -6.03
CA HIS A 251 -3.28 13.39 -6.85
C HIS A 251 -4.32 12.34 -7.25
N SER A 252 -5.10 12.61 -8.29
CA SER A 252 -6.28 11.82 -8.68
C SER A 252 -6.01 10.35 -9.04
N GLY A 253 -4.77 10.01 -9.41
CA GLY A 253 -4.37 8.63 -9.68
C GLY A 253 -4.16 7.78 -8.43
N SER A 254 -4.22 8.37 -7.24
CA SER A 254 -3.90 7.72 -5.97
C SER A 254 -4.57 8.38 -4.77
N ASP A 255 -5.70 9.06 -4.98
CA ASP A 255 -6.52 9.71 -3.95
C ASP A 255 -7.64 8.81 -3.42
N THR A 256 -8.46 9.34 -2.50
CA THR A 256 -9.64 8.65 -1.95
C THR A 256 -10.70 8.30 -3.00
N ARG A 257 -10.83 9.09 -4.08
CA ARG A 257 -11.78 8.79 -5.18
C ARG A 257 -11.28 7.60 -5.99
N GLN A 258 -9.97 7.55 -6.27
CA GLN A 258 -9.34 6.41 -6.92
C GLN A 258 -9.48 5.15 -6.05
N GLN A 259 -9.24 5.23 -4.74
CA GLN A 259 -9.46 4.12 -3.81
C GLN A 259 -10.90 3.61 -3.85
N THR A 260 -11.87 4.50 -3.75
CA THR A 260 -13.30 4.13 -3.81
C THR A 260 -13.66 3.49 -5.14
N SER A 261 -13.17 4.03 -6.26
CA SER A 261 -13.37 3.48 -7.60
C SER A 261 -12.77 2.09 -7.73
N MET A 262 -11.55 1.92 -7.21
CA MET A 262 -10.83 0.66 -7.18
C MET A 262 -11.56 -0.38 -6.33
N LEU A 263 -11.98 -0.04 -5.11
CA LEU A 263 -12.73 -0.93 -4.22
C LEU A 263 -14.10 -1.35 -4.81
N ALA A 264 -14.68 -0.49 -5.65
CA ALA A 264 -15.91 -0.79 -6.39
C ALA A 264 -15.67 -1.53 -7.73
N GLY A 265 -14.45 -1.95 -8.01
CA GLY A 265 -14.15 -2.68 -9.23
C GLY A 265 -14.14 -1.82 -10.51
N ARG A 266 -14.03 -0.49 -10.42
CA ARG A 266 -14.14 0.43 -11.57
C ARG A 266 -12.82 1.00 -12.06
N SER A 267 -11.75 0.87 -11.29
CA SER A 267 -10.40 1.30 -11.69
C SER A 267 -9.33 0.36 -11.15
N GLU A 268 -8.18 0.35 -11.80
CA GLU A 268 -7.00 -0.40 -11.33
C GLU A 268 -6.38 0.24 -10.09
N PRO A 269 -5.56 -0.51 -9.33
CA PRO A 269 -4.69 0.07 -8.30
C PRO A 269 -3.77 1.16 -8.90
N PRO A 270 -3.25 2.07 -8.06
CA PRO A 270 -2.26 3.04 -8.51
C PRO A 270 -1.07 2.36 -9.18
N LYS A 271 -0.71 2.85 -10.35
CA LYS A 271 0.42 2.32 -11.13
C LYS A 271 1.75 2.89 -10.63
N PRO A 272 2.88 2.24 -10.91
CA PRO A 272 4.21 2.75 -10.54
C PRO A 272 4.47 4.18 -11.01
N GLU A 273 3.92 4.55 -12.16
CA GLU A 273 4.07 5.89 -12.76
C GLU A 273 3.52 7.02 -11.89
N GLU A 274 2.71 6.71 -10.86
CA GLU A 274 2.28 7.74 -9.88
C GLU A 274 3.47 8.36 -9.15
N PHE A 275 4.57 7.62 -8.95
CA PHE A 275 5.81 8.16 -8.36
C PHE A 275 6.55 9.14 -9.28
N LEU A 276 6.25 9.15 -10.57
CA LEU A 276 6.73 10.17 -11.53
C LEU A 276 5.70 11.29 -11.69
N ARG A 277 4.42 10.93 -11.70
CA ARG A 277 3.32 11.87 -11.91
C ARG A 277 3.17 12.86 -10.75
N ARG A 278 3.26 12.39 -9.50
CA ARG A 278 3.10 13.26 -8.33
C ARG A 278 4.13 14.37 -8.25
N PRO A 279 5.45 14.13 -8.34
CA PRO A 279 6.42 15.22 -8.38
C PRO A 279 6.22 16.14 -9.60
N ALA A 280 5.83 15.61 -10.76
CA ALA A 280 5.50 16.44 -11.93
C ALA A 280 4.27 17.34 -11.67
N GLN A 281 3.26 16.85 -10.98
CA GLN A 281 2.10 17.65 -10.57
C GLN A 281 2.48 18.75 -9.56
N LEU A 282 3.34 18.46 -8.60
CA LEU A 282 3.85 19.46 -7.64
C LEU A 282 4.64 20.55 -8.37
N LYS A 283 5.49 20.16 -9.32
CA LYS A 283 6.21 21.09 -10.16
C LYS A 283 5.26 21.96 -10.99
N ALA A 284 4.22 21.36 -11.59
CA ALA A 284 3.22 22.11 -12.36
C ALA A 284 2.45 23.13 -11.51
N VAL A 285 2.21 22.86 -10.22
CA VAL A 285 1.64 23.84 -9.28
C VAL A 285 2.60 25.00 -9.07
N LEU A 286 3.89 24.72 -8.87
CA LEU A 286 4.91 25.77 -8.71
C LEU A 286 5.08 26.61 -10.00
N ASP A 287 5.04 25.97 -11.16
CA ASP A 287 5.10 26.64 -12.46
C ASP A 287 3.89 27.57 -12.67
N ALA A 288 2.68 27.08 -12.35
CA ALA A 288 1.44 27.86 -12.45
C ALA A 288 1.41 29.02 -11.43
N LEU A 289 1.96 28.83 -10.25
CA LEU A 289 2.09 29.87 -9.23
C LEU A 289 3.04 30.98 -9.72
N GLU A 290 4.22 30.63 -10.22
CA GLU A 290 5.22 31.56 -10.72
C GLU A 290 4.70 32.33 -11.96
N ALA A 291 3.91 31.67 -12.80
CA ALA A 291 3.25 32.30 -13.95
C ALA A 291 1.99 33.12 -13.60
N GLY A 292 1.60 33.23 -12.32
CA GLY A 292 0.38 33.97 -11.93
C GLY A 292 -0.93 33.31 -12.37
N GLN A 293 -0.90 32.04 -12.74
CA GLN A 293 -2.05 31.31 -13.30
C GLN A 293 -2.98 30.74 -12.20
N ILE A 294 -2.76 31.08 -10.94
CA ILE A 294 -3.60 30.69 -9.81
C ILE A 294 -4.18 31.97 -9.16
N PRO A 295 -5.28 32.55 -9.69
CA PRO A 295 -5.84 33.80 -9.15
C PRO A 295 -6.18 33.70 -7.66
N ALA A 296 -6.59 32.52 -7.18
CA ALA A 296 -6.87 32.26 -5.77
C ALA A 296 -5.62 32.37 -4.88
N ALA A 297 -4.41 32.32 -5.43
CA ALA A 297 -3.15 32.50 -4.75
C ALA A 297 -2.45 33.82 -5.08
N ALA A 298 -3.19 34.81 -5.58
CA ALA A 298 -2.62 36.10 -5.95
C ALA A 298 -1.83 36.72 -4.79
N GLY A 299 -0.62 37.24 -5.07
CA GLY A 299 0.30 37.80 -4.09
C GLY A 299 1.07 36.79 -3.25
N ALA A 300 0.88 35.48 -3.46
CA ALA A 300 1.66 34.47 -2.78
C ALA A 300 3.13 34.48 -3.26
N PRO A 301 4.12 34.32 -2.35
CA PRO A 301 5.52 34.16 -2.74
C PRO A 301 5.71 32.94 -3.64
N THR A 302 6.44 33.12 -4.74
CA THR A 302 6.71 32.06 -5.73
C THR A 302 8.05 31.37 -5.53
N ARG A 303 8.84 31.87 -4.59
CA ARG A 303 10.16 31.34 -4.19
C ARG A 303 10.19 31.14 -2.67
N ASP A 304 11.19 30.45 -2.22
CA ASP A 304 11.32 30.04 -0.82
C ASP A 304 10.12 29.22 -0.31
N VAL A 305 9.55 28.42 -1.21
CA VAL A 305 8.37 27.60 -0.93
C VAL A 305 8.72 26.50 0.05
N VAL A 306 7.83 26.25 1.01
CA VAL A 306 7.90 25.11 1.94
C VAL A 306 7.07 23.97 1.39
N LEU A 307 7.66 22.82 1.14
CA LEU A 307 6.95 21.63 0.68
C LEU A 307 6.81 20.62 1.82
N ILE A 308 5.57 20.26 2.14
CA ILE A 308 5.22 19.26 3.16
C ILE A 308 4.62 18.06 2.47
N GLY A 309 5.09 16.86 2.77
CA GLY A 309 4.52 15.62 2.24
C GLY A 309 4.29 14.58 3.32
N HIS A 310 3.20 13.82 3.18
CA HIS A 310 2.89 12.68 4.03
C HIS A 310 2.89 11.39 3.21
N SER A 311 3.51 10.32 3.75
CA SER A 311 3.56 9.00 3.12
C SER A 311 4.07 9.08 1.66
N TRP A 312 3.32 8.70 0.65
CA TRP A 312 3.68 8.88 -0.77
C TRP A 312 3.93 10.34 -1.14
N GLY A 313 3.22 11.27 -0.52
CA GLY A 313 3.51 12.69 -0.66
C GLY A 313 4.88 13.06 -0.11
N ALA A 314 5.32 12.44 0.98
CA ALA A 314 6.67 12.64 1.51
C ALA A 314 7.74 12.12 0.55
N THR A 315 7.52 10.99 -0.14
CA THR A 315 8.41 10.53 -1.21
C THR A 315 8.53 11.56 -2.33
N SER A 316 7.39 12.09 -2.82
CA SER A 316 7.39 13.14 -3.84
C SER A 316 8.10 14.43 -3.39
N THR A 317 7.95 14.77 -2.11
CA THR A 317 8.66 15.90 -1.47
C THR A 317 10.17 15.70 -1.49
N LEU A 318 10.63 14.50 -1.12
CA LEU A 318 12.06 14.16 -1.14
C LEU A 318 12.62 14.14 -2.57
N GLN A 319 11.87 13.65 -3.56
CA GLN A 319 12.27 13.69 -4.96
C GLN A 319 12.49 15.12 -5.45
N LEU A 320 11.59 16.06 -5.12
CA LEU A 320 11.76 17.48 -5.47
C LEU A 320 12.85 18.17 -4.64
N ALA A 321 13.26 17.60 -3.52
CA ALA A 321 14.45 18.03 -2.77
C ALA A 321 15.77 17.45 -3.35
N GLY A 322 15.69 16.69 -4.45
CA GLY A 322 16.86 16.12 -5.14
C GLY A 322 17.17 14.68 -4.77
N ALA A 323 16.34 14.03 -3.94
CA ALA A 323 16.53 12.62 -3.64
C ALA A 323 16.30 11.77 -4.89
N ARG A 324 17.16 10.74 -5.06
CA ARG A 324 17.12 9.81 -6.19
C ARG A 324 16.69 8.43 -5.71
N SER A 325 16.12 7.65 -6.61
CA SER A 325 15.81 6.24 -6.34
C SER A 325 17.10 5.43 -6.15
N VAL A 326 17.11 4.56 -5.14
CA VAL A 326 18.21 3.59 -4.92
C VAL A 326 17.85 2.31 -5.65
N GLU A 327 18.51 2.05 -6.80
CA GLU A 327 18.12 0.93 -7.68
C GLU A 327 18.65 -0.43 -7.20
N ASP A 328 19.96 -0.58 -7.01
CA ASP A 328 20.57 -1.90 -6.88
C ASP A 328 20.20 -2.69 -5.62
N PRO A 329 20.33 -2.17 -4.39
CA PRO A 329 20.00 -2.96 -3.20
C PRO A 329 18.51 -3.30 -3.10
N LEU A 330 17.64 -2.37 -3.50
CA LEU A 330 16.20 -2.57 -3.48
C LEU A 330 15.77 -3.58 -4.55
N TRP A 331 16.33 -3.49 -5.75
CA TRP A 331 16.07 -4.44 -6.82
C TRP A 331 16.41 -5.86 -6.41
N GLN A 332 17.62 -6.09 -5.87
CA GLN A 332 18.03 -7.39 -5.38
C GLN A 332 17.11 -7.91 -4.27
N ALA A 333 16.77 -7.06 -3.32
CA ALA A 333 15.87 -7.41 -2.24
C ALA A 333 14.45 -7.73 -2.74
N CYS A 334 13.96 -7.06 -3.79
CA CYS A 334 12.66 -7.34 -4.41
C CYS A 334 12.61 -8.70 -5.13
N GLN A 335 13.75 -9.24 -5.55
CA GLN A 335 13.84 -10.60 -6.12
C GLN A 335 13.73 -11.70 -5.06
N GLN A 336 13.90 -11.38 -3.78
CA GLN A 336 13.92 -12.33 -2.68
C GLN A 336 12.78 -12.07 -1.69
N PRO A 337 11.60 -12.67 -1.86
CA PRO A 337 10.44 -12.47 -0.99
C PRO A 337 10.74 -12.69 0.50
N ASN A 338 11.61 -13.64 0.79
CA ASN A 338 11.98 -14.05 2.16
C ASN A 338 13.28 -13.41 2.67
N HIS A 339 13.76 -12.34 2.00
CA HIS A 339 15.00 -11.70 2.43
C HIS A 339 14.90 -11.21 3.89
N PRO A 340 15.93 -11.49 4.75
CA PRO A 340 15.85 -11.15 6.17
C PRO A 340 15.66 -9.66 6.45
N SER A 341 16.10 -8.78 5.54
CA SER A 341 15.94 -7.33 5.67
C SER A 341 14.60 -6.80 5.17
N ARG A 342 13.78 -7.67 4.57
CA ARG A 342 12.51 -7.25 3.99
C ARG A 342 11.51 -6.90 5.10
N ASP A 343 10.87 -5.76 5.01
CA ASP A 343 9.77 -5.35 5.86
C ASP A 343 8.45 -5.27 5.04
N PRO A 344 7.28 -5.16 5.69
CA PRO A 344 6.00 -5.14 4.97
C PRO A 344 5.85 -3.99 3.97
N SER A 345 6.56 -2.87 4.17
CA SER A 345 6.51 -1.74 3.25
C SER A 345 7.13 -2.06 1.89
N TRP A 346 7.94 -3.11 1.80
CA TRP A 346 8.55 -3.54 0.55
C TRP A 346 7.55 -4.03 -0.50
N VAL A 347 6.38 -4.49 -0.10
CA VAL A 347 5.31 -4.80 -1.04
C VAL A 347 5.00 -3.58 -1.90
N LEU A 348 4.85 -2.41 -1.26
CA LEU A 348 4.61 -1.15 -1.95
C LEU A 348 5.85 -0.68 -2.74
N GLN A 349 7.01 -0.75 -2.14
CA GLN A 349 8.27 -0.30 -2.74
C GLN A 349 8.64 -1.12 -3.97
N CYS A 350 8.60 -2.45 -3.87
CA CYS A 350 8.89 -3.33 -5.01
C CYS A 350 7.85 -3.20 -6.13
N GLY A 351 6.60 -2.89 -5.79
CA GLY A 351 5.55 -2.63 -6.77
C GLY A 351 5.79 -1.37 -7.60
N VAL A 352 6.52 -0.39 -7.08
CA VAL A 352 6.78 0.87 -7.77
C VAL A 352 8.19 0.99 -8.36
N LEU A 353 9.04 -0.02 -8.13
CA LEU A 353 10.40 -0.06 -8.64
C LEU A 353 10.53 0.20 -10.15
N PRO A 354 9.59 -0.25 -11.03
CA PRO A 354 9.65 0.06 -12.45
C PRO A 354 9.60 1.56 -12.80
N ALA A 355 9.19 2.41 -11.85
CA ALA A 355 9.19 3.87 -12.00
C ALA A 355 10.41 4.53 -11.33
N ALA A 356 11.49 3.79 -11.10
CA ALA A 356 12.73 4.32 -10.55
C ALA A 356 13.24 5.50 -11.41
N GLN A 357 13.64 6.59 -10.75
CA GLN A 357 14.08 7.81 -11.40
C GLN A 357 15.57 8.03 -11.09
N PRO A 358 16.45 7.84 -12.06
CA PRO A 358 17.87 8.05 -11.86
C PRO A 358 18.26 9.53 -11.80
N ASP A 359 17.47 10.40 -12.44
CA ASP A 359 17.77 11.83 -12.50
C ASP A 359 17.22 12.60 -11.30
N SER A 360 17.90 13.68 -10.94
CA SER A 360 17.45 14.58 -9.89
C SER A 360 16.28 15.43 -10.37
N LEU A 361 15.21 15.43 -9.56
CA LEU A 361 14.05 16.31 -9.77
C LEU A 361 14.13 17.60 -8.93
N LEU A 362 15.30 17.95 -8.42
CA LEU A 362 15.50 19.12 -7.58
C LEU A 362 14.81 20.36 -8.15
N ASP A 363 13.95 20.99 -7.35
CA ASP A 363 13.30 22.25 -7.70
C ASP A 363 13.91 23.39 -6.88
N PRO A 364 14.59 24.37 -7.52
CA PRO A 364 15.31 25.42 -6.81
C PRO A 364 14.39 26.46 -6.14
N ARG A 365 13.08 26.38 -6.33
CA ARG A 365 12.09 27.25 -5.66
C ARG A 365 11.78 26.80 -4.24
N LEU A 366 12.20 25.59 -3.87
CA LEU A 366 11.99 25.04 -2.53
C LEU A 366 13.10 25.52 -1.58
N ALA A 367 12.71 26.15 -0.47
CA ALA A 367 13.65 26.50 0.58
C ALA A 367 13.71 25.43 1.68
N ARG A 368 12.58 24.75 1.95
CA ARG A 368 12.48 23.75 3.01
C ARG A 368 11.53 22.63 2.57
N VAL A 369 11.83 21.43 3.06
CA VAL A 369 10.99 20.26 2.87
C VAL A 369 10.72 19.58 4.22
N VAL A 370 9.50 19.10 4.39
CA VAL A 370 9.07 18.32 5.56
C VAL A 370 8.48 17.01 5.07
N ALA A 371 9.21 15.93 5.26
CA ALA A 371 8.78 14.59 4.87
C ALA A 371 8.26 13.83 6.09
N VAL A 372 6.95 13.61 6.14
CA VAL A 372 6.27 12.91 7.24
C VAL A 372 6.03 11.46 6.84
N SER A 373 6.62 10.51 7.58
CA SER A 373 6.46 9.06 7.38
C SER A 373 6.67 8.61 5.93
N PRO A 374 7.78 8.97 5.26
CA PRO A 374 8.05 8.47 3.92
C PRO A 374 8.20 6.95 3.95
N PRO A 375 7.68 6.20 2.95
CA PRO A 375 7.95 4.79 2.82
C PRO A 375 9.47 4.54 2.77
N ARG A 376 9.98 3.71 3.69
CA ARG A 376 11.41 3.40 3.74
C ARG A 376 11.85 2.59 2.52
N GLY A 377 13.05 2.84 2.02
CA GLY A 377 13.75 2.02 1.03
C GLY A 377 13.60 2.48 -0.42
N TRP A 378 12.70 3.40 -0.73
CA TRP A 378 12.51 3.86 -2.11
C TRP A 378 13.33 5.10 -2.46
N CYS A 379 13.55 5.93 -1.51
CA CYS A 379 14.39 7.10 -1.67
C CYS A 379 15.50 7.05 -0.63
N LEU A 380 16.71 7.28 -1.06
CA LEU A 380 17.86 7.77 -0.34
C LEU A 380 18.94 6.74 -0.01
N PRO A 381 20.15 7.01 -0.48
CA PRO A 381 21.27 6.86 0.43
C PRO A 381 21.06 7.91 1.53
N VAL A 382 20.99 7.46 2.78
CA VAL A 382 21.23 8.34 3.91
C VAL A 382 22.66 8.85 3.73
N VAL A 383 22.81 10.14 3.41
CA VAL A 383 24.09 10.82 3.46
C VAL A 383 24.47 10.98 4.92
#